data_bda9889aa8cb84646491f4d626d24de5
#
_entry.id   bda9889aa8cb84646491f4d626d24de5
#
_cell.length_a   1.000
_cell.length_b   1.000
_cell.length_c   1.000
_cell.angle_alpha   90.00
_cell.angle_beta   90.00
_cell.angle_gamma   90.00
#
_symmetry.space_group_name_H-M   'P 1'
#
loop_
_entity.id
_entity.type
_entity.pdbx_description
1 polymer ?
#
loop_
_entity_poly.entity_id
_entity_poly.type
_entity_poly.pdbx_seq_one_letter_code
_entity_poly.pdbx_strand_id
1 'polypeptide(L)'
;PDLITDFYLIRFASSNARQMARHLELAFDFREVAYRGLETGALSIASHVLQCNDIMMEFMNPLECPVPASTCVSPPASPVMAAAEDLLHGHPNRTSMAELCLRLLKVRKQISQYVIGGQSTAATRQKLLDHAAANSLAEFINLHGVGVCDILFKVTDANALYEYAIANGALPVTQPMVHSDQSGSVVLATIALPTADLHHTFVQILDYTGKYLPGYGGPSTRAISSIFCGIKLQAIDHCVLNFSWNQMMPNAEFYALALGFRKFWSVDDRDVSTGNTGLRLMVMTNTNGNVKIPINEPAKVKLKGQIEEFYEFYGGPGVQHVALRSTDILSDVTFLRSRGLEFNTISDEYYRNLKKRLDMHKITLFESLSALRENHILVDFDPDSKVERTDGTFSCFYILQIFSKPLHDRPTFFYEFIQRHNHDGFGKGTFKGLFESIEREQELRGTLGTADHELATSN
;
A
#
# COMPACT_ATOMS: atom_id res chain seq x y z
N PRO A 1 16.25 -0.05 -15.22
CA PRO A 1 16.75 1.32 -15.14
C PRO A 1 16.82 1.77 -13.67
N ASP A 2 17.81 2.59 -13.34
CA ASP A 2 18.02 3.17 -12.01
C ASP A 2 17.34 4.56 -11.95
N LEU A 3 16.02 4.58 -12.05
CA LEU A 3 15.24 5.81 -12.17
C LEU A 3 14.30 6.05 -10.98
N ILE A 4 13.96 5.02 -10.19
CA ILE A 4 13.15 5.15 -8.98
C ILE A 4 14.06 5.49 -7.81
N THR A 5 13.75 6.58 -7.09
CA THR A 5 14.58 7.07 -5.98
C THR A 5 13.98 6.81 -4.61
N ASP A 6 12.64 6.91 -4.48
CA ASP A 6 11.95 6.80 -3.20
C ASP A 6 10.45 6.51 -3.37
N PHE A 7 9.77 6.16 -2.27
CA PHE A 7 8.32 6.31 -2.20
C PHE A 7 7.97 7.80 -2.27
N TYR A 8 6.95 8.14 -3.05
CA TYR A 8 6.40 9.49 -3.04
C TYR A 8 5.16 9.56 -2.14
N LEU A 9 4.25 8.59 -2.29
CA LEU A 9 2.97 8.57 -1.57
C LEU A 9 2.31 7.19 -1.71
N ILE A 10 1.46 6.82 -0.73
CA ILE A 10 0.52 5.69 -0.82
C ILE A 10 -0.89 6.23 -0.99
N ARG A 11 -1.58 5.78 -2.03
CA ARG A 11 -2.93 6.23 -2.38
C ARG A 11 -3.96 5.14 -2.08
N PHE A 12 -4.99 5.52 -1.33
CA PHE A 12 -6.08 4.65 -0.92
C PHE A 12 -7.37 5.00 -1.64
N ALA A 13 -8.07 3.97 -2.13
CA ALA A 13 -9.47 4.05 -2.47
C ALA A 13 -10.31 3.84 -1.19
N SER A 14 -11.30 4.67 -0.96
CA SER A 14 -12.16 4.62 0.23
C SER A 14 -13.59 5.04 -0.12
N SER A 15 -14.57 4.43 0.52
CA SER A 15 -15.97 4.88 0.45
C SER A 15 -16.21 6.20 1.19
N ASN A 16 -15.29 6.59 2.09
CA ASN A 16 -15.36 7.83 2.87
C ASN A 16 -13.96 8.39 3.16
N ALA A 17 -13.36 9.03 2.17
CA ALA A 17 -12.01 9.58 2.26
C ALA A 17 -11.88 10.63 3.38
N ARG A 18 -12.91 11.46 3.59
CA ARG A 18 -12.91 12.50 4.64
C ARG A 18 -12.79 11.89 6.05
N GLN A 19 -13.52 10.82 6.35
CA GLN A 19 -13.44 10.17 7.66
C GLN A 19 -12.09 9.45 7.85
N MET A 20 -11.57 8.80 6.80
CA MET A 20 -10.25 8.19 6.83
C MET A 20 -9.15 9.22 7.08
N ALA A 21 -9.22 10.38 6.40
CA ALA A 21 -8.31 11.48 6.62
C ALA A 21 -8.36 11.98 8.07
N ARG A 22 -9.58 12.18 8.62
CA ARG A 22 -9.76 12.60 10.03
C ARG A 22 -9.23 11.56 11.02
N HIS A 23 -9.39 10.28 10.73
CA HIS A 23 -8.83 9.21 11.57
C HIS A 23 -7.31 9.32 11.64
N LEU A 24 -6.62 9.52 10.51
CA LEU A 24 -5.17 9.69 10.51
C LEU A 24 -4.72 10.97 11.25
N GLU A 25 -5.44 12.07 11.11
CA GLU A 25 -5.12 13.28 11.87
C GLU A 25 -5.26 13.08 13.37
N LEU A 26 -6.34 12.43 13.81
CA LEU A 26 -6.64 12.27 15.23
C LEU A 26 -5.82 11.15 15.90
N ALA A 27 -5.66 10.03 15.22
CA ALA A 27 -5.02 8.84 15.79
C ALA A 27 -3.50 8.78 15.51
N PHE A 28 -3.03 9.29 14.35
CA PHE A 28 -1.65 9.15 13.89
C PHE A 28 -0.86 10.46 13.84
N ASP A 29 -1.42 11.56 14.30
CA ASP A 29 -0.77 12.89 14.27
C ASP A 29 -0.37 13.38 12.86
N PHE A 30 -1.02 12.86 11.82
CA PHE A 30 -0.85 13.37 10.45
C PHE A 30 -1.53 14.72 10.28
N ARG A 31 -1.12 15.48 9.29
CA ARG A 31 -1.72 16.77 8.94
C ARG A 31 -2.20 16.75 7.50
N GLU A 32 -3.42 17.20 7.26
CA GLU A 32 -3.88 17.45 5.89
C GLU A 32 -3.07 18.58 5.29
N VAL A 33 -2.41 18.33 4.16
CA VAL A 33 -1.54 19.29 3.46
C VAL A 33 -2.12 19.76 2.13
N ALA A 34 -2.99 18.95 1.51
CA ALA A 34 -3.65 19.26 0.26
C ALA A 34 -5.03 18.59 0.17
N TYR A 35 -5.91 19.22 -0.60
CA TYR A 35 -7.28 18.74 -0.83
C TYR A 35 -7.69 19.01 -2.27
N ARG A 36 -8.47 18.08 -2.83
CA ARG A 36 -9.16 18.23 -4.10
C ARG A 36 -10.59 17.74 -3.94
N GLY A 37 -11.58 18.52 -4.33
CA GLY A 37 -13.00 18.19 -4.21
C GLY A 37 -13.88 19.27 -4.82
N LEU A 38 -15.15 19.31 -4.46
CA LEU A 38 -16.13 20.24 -5.03
C LEU A 38 -15.68 21.70 -4.89
N GLU A 39 -15.13 22.08 -3.75
CA GLU A 39 -14.66 23.41 -3.43
C GLU A 39 -13.45 23.85 -4.27
N THR A 40 -12.72 22.89 -4.84
CA THR A 40 -11.59 23.13 -5.75
C THR A 40 -11.94 22.88 -7.22
N GLY A 41 -13.23 22.62 -7.53
CA GLY A 41 -13.72 22.39 -8.87
C GLY A 41 -13.62 20.94 -9.36
N ALA A 42 -13.24 19.97 -8.52
CA ALA A 42 -13.28 18.55 -8.86
C ALA A 42 -14.68 17.99 -8.59
N LEU A 43 -15.34 17.51 -9.64
CA LEU A 43 -16.74 17.07 -9.57
C LEU A 43 -16.91 15.55 -9.39
N SER A 44 -15.91 14.76 -9.75
CA SER A 44 -16.04 13.30 -9.83
C SER A 44 -15.34 12.54 -8.72
N ILE A 45 -14.22 13.05 -8.19
CA ILE A 45 -13.43 12.41 -7.12
C ILE A 45 -13.01 13.46 -6.09
N ALA A 46 -13.19 13.17 -4.82
CA ALA A 46 -12.57 13.90 -3.72
C ALA A 46 -11.29 13.20 -3.26
N SER A 47 -10.27 13.99 -2.92
CA SER A 47 -8.99 13.53 -2.42
C SER A 47 -8.53 14.35 -1.23
N HIS A 48 -8.08 13.67 -0.17
CA HIS A 48 -7.47 14.26 1.01
C HIS A 48 -6.04 13.74 1.15
N VAL A 49 -5.06 14.64 1.17
CA VAL A 49 -3.64 14.31 1.28
C VAL A 49 -3.13 14.67 2.64
N LEU A 50 -2.58 13.68 3.33
CA LEU A 50 -2.07 13.80 4.69
C LEU A 50 -0.57 13.54 4.72
N GLN A 51 0.13 14.26 5.58
CA GLN A 51 1.58 14.16 5.74
C GLN A 51 1.98 14.07 7.20
N CYS A 52 2.95 13.21 7.48
CA CYS A 52 3.72 13.16 8.71
C CYS A 52 5.20 12.96 8.34
N ASN A 53 6.02 14.00 8.54
CA ASN A 53 7.40 14.01 8.06
C ASN A 53 7.50 13.64 6.56
N ASP A 54 8.26 12.60 6.19
CA ASP A 54 8.40 12.15 4.80
C ASP A 54 7.32 11.15 4.37
N ILE A 55 6.33 10.87 5.24
CA ILE A 55 5.22 9.97 4.91
C ILE A 55 4.06 10.78 4.36
N MET A 56 3.65 10.48 3.13
CA MET A 56 2.42 11.02 2.56
C MET A 56 1.42 9.90 2.25
N MET A 57 0.16 10.16 2.54
CA MET A 57 -0.97 9.28 2.23
C MET A 57 -2.11 10.07 1.63
N GLU A 58 -2.73 9.55 0.58
CA GLU A 58 -3.90 10.14 -0.06
C GLU A 58 -5.08 9.21 0.05
N PHE A 59 -6.22 9.75 0.45
CA PHE A 59 -7.50 9.04 0.48
C PHE A 59 -8.43 9.63 -0.54
N MET A 60 -8.95 8.78 -1.43
CA MET A 60 -9.85 9.19 -2.49
C MET A 60 -11.20 8.49 -2.36
N ASN A 61 -12.28 9.21 -2.68
CA ASN A 61 -13.59 8.62 -2.90
C ASN A 61 -14.28 9.22 -4.14
N PRO A 62 -15.09 8.41 -4.86
CA PRO A 62 -15.95 8.94 -5.91
C PRO A 62 -17.04 9.84 -5.31
N LEU A 63 -17.33 10.97 -5.95
CA LEU A 63 -18.40 11.89 -5.57
C LEU A 63 -19.72 11.56 -6.29
N GLU A 64 -19.62 10.94 -7.47
CA GLU A 64 -20.76 10.49 -8.24
C GLU A 64 -21.15 9.06 -7.82
N CYS A 65 -22.45 8.81 -7.68
CA CYS A 65 -22.94 7.46 -7.49
C CYS A 65 -22.83 6.72 -8.83
N PRO A 66 -22.28 5.49 -8.88
CA PRO A 66 -22.35 4.69 -10.10
C PRO A 66 -23.84 4.47 -10.43
N VAL A 67 -24.29 5.07 -11.52
CA VAL A 67 -25.68 4.89 -11.97
C VAL A 67 -25.77 3.50 -12.58
N PRO A 68 -26.61 2.58 -12.08
CA PRO A 68 -26.84 1.31 -12.75
C PRO A 68 -27.34 1.56 -14.16
N ALA A 69 -26.81 0.85 -15.14
CA ALA A 69 -27.20 1.00 -16.57
C ALA A 69 -28.71 0.89 -16.82
N SER A 70 -29.46 0.27 -15.89
CA SER A 70 -30.91 0.09 -15.95
C SER A 70 -31.75 1.33 -15.55
N THR A 71 -31.14 2.40 -15.00
CA THR A 71 -31.89 3.57 -14.50
C THR A 71 -31.72 4.84 -15.34
N CYS A 72 -30.92 4.80 -16.41
CA CYS A 72 -30.82 5.91 -17.36
C CYS A 72 -32.09 6.00 -18.21
N VAL A 73 -33.09 6.77 -17.78
CA VAL A 73 -34.37 6.97 -18.47
C VAL A 73 -34.26 8.03 -19.58
N SER A 74 -33.17 8.73 -19.72
CA SER A 74 -32.92 9.67 -20.81
C SER A 74 -31.94 9.08 -21.83
N PRO A 75 -32.24 9.13 -23.11
CA PRO A 75 -31.30 8.69 -24.15
C PRO A 75 -30.00 9.51 -24.00
N PRO A 76 -28.83 8.88 -24.11
CA PRO A 76 -27.56 9.57 -24.01
C PRO A 76 -27.50 10.71 -25.02
N ALA A 77 -26.97 11.84 -24.62
CA ALA A 77 -26.89 13.07 -25.41
C ALA A 77 -26.07 12.93 -26.70
N SER A 78 -25.34 11.81 -26.86
CA SER A 78 -24.65 11.45 -28.10
C SER A 78 -24.37 9.94 -28.19
N PRO A 79 -24.23 9.37 -29.42
CA PRO A 79 -23.87 7.96 -29.65
C PRO A 79 -22.55 7.53 -28.97
N VAL A 80 -21.66 8.47 -28.69
CA VAL A 80 -20.36 8.22 -28.02
C VAL A 80 -20.51 8.06 -26.53
N MET A 81 -21.44 8.80 -25.91
CA MET A 81 -21.76 8.60 -24.49
C MET A 81 -22.37 7.21 -24.26
N ALA A 82 -23.29 6.78 -25.13
CA ALA A 82 -23.86 5.44 -25.10
C ALA A 82 -22.80 4.35 -25.27
N ALA A 83 -21.90 4.51 -26.24
CA ALA A 83 -20.82 3.53 -26.47
C ALA A 83 -19.78 3.52 -25.33
N ALA A 84 -19.52 4.65 -24.66
CA ALA A 84 -18.65 4.72 -23.50
C ALA A 84 -19.32 4.08 -22.27
N GLU A 85 -20.63 4.30 -22.08
CA GLU A 85 -21.42 3.68 -21.01
C GLU A 85 -21.52 2.16 -21.20
N ASP A 86 -21.79 1.66 -22.41
CA ASP A 86 -21.82 0.21 -22.72
C ASP A 86 -20.46 -0.48 -22.47
N LEU A 87 -19.34 0.21 -22.71
CA LEU A 87 -18.00 -0.32 -22.45
C LEU A 87 -17.62 -0.30 -20.96
N LEU A 88 -18.19 0.62 -20.18
CA LEU A 88 -17.97 0.74 -18.74
C LEU A 88 -18.86 -0.22 -17.94
N HIS A 89 -20.05 -0.56 -18.43
CA HIS A 89 -21.05 -1.38 -17.75
C HIS A 89 -21.09 -2.85 -18.23
N GLY A 90 -19.95 -3.45 -18.54
CA GLY A 90 -19.89 -4.90 -18.85
C GLY A 90 -20.25 -5.78 -17.66
N HIS A 91 -20.81 -6.95 -17.94
CA HIS A 91 -21.41 -7.95 -17.04
C HIS A 91 -20.72 -8.14 -15.67
N PRO A 92 -21.46 -8.45 -14.58
CA PRO A 92 -21.03 -8.42 -13.17
C PRO A 92 -20.10 -9.57 -12.73
N ASN A 93 -19.43 -10.27 -13.65
CA ASN A 93 -18.50 -11.32 -13.30
C ASN A 93 -17.06 -10.80 -13.34
N ARG A 94 -16.49 -10.54 -12.12
CA ARG A 94 -15.06 -10.36 -11.79
C ARG A 94 -14.20 -9.74 -12.91
N THR A 95 -14.40 -8.45 -13.15
CA THR A 95 -13.53 -7.70 -14.06
C THR A 95 -12.27 -7.31 -13.30
N SER A 96 -11.11 -7.82 -13.69
CA SER A 96 -9.82 -7.41 -13.09
C SER A 96 -9.48 -5.96 -13.47
N MET A 97 -8.65 -5.28 -12.67
CA MET A 97 -8.18 -3.92 -12.99
C MET A 97 -7.43 -3.89 -14.34
N ALA A 98 -6.78 -4.99 -14.74
CA ALA A 98 -6.19 -5.13 -16.07
C ALA A 98 -7.24 -5.01 -17.18
N GLU A 99 -8.40 -5.66 -17.03
CA GLU A 99 -9.52 -5.51 -17.96
C GLU A 99 -10.14 -4.11 -17.92
N LEU A 100 -10.22 -3.52 -16.71
CA LEU A 100 -10.71 -2.15 -16.54
C LEU A 100 -9.76 -1.15 -17.21
N CYS A 101 -8.44 -1.29 -17.02
CA CYS A 101 -7.44 -0.49 -17.74
C CYS A 101 -7.56 -0.65 -19.26
N LEU A 102 -7.77 -1.87 -19.76
CA LEU A 102 -8.01 -2.11 -21.19
C LEU A 102 -9.30 -1.46 -21.69
N ARG A 103 -10.37 -1.48 -20.89
CA ARG A 103 -11.63 -0.76 -21.17
C ARG A 103 -11.41 0.75 -21.20
N LEU A 104 -10.73 1.31 -20.19
CA LEU A 104 -10.38 2.73 -20.14
C LEU A 104 -9.52 3.16 -21.34
N LEU A 105 -8.58 2.34 -21.79
CA LEU A 105 -7.79 2.58 -23.00
C LEU A 105 -8.66 2.58 -24.26
N LYS A 106 -9.64 1.65 -24.38
CA LYS A 106 -10.60 1.63 -25.48
C LYS A 106 -11.47 2.87 -25.47
N VAL A 107 -11.99 3.27 -24.30
CA VAL A 107 -12.78 4.50 -24.14
C VAL A 107 -11.94 5.73 -24.50
N ARG A 108 -10.69 5.84 -24.02
CA ARG A 108 -9.76 6.92 -24.40
C ARG A 108 -9.52 6.97 -25.91
N LYS A 109 -9.30 5.81 -26.55
CA LYS A 109 -9.09 5.73 -28.00
C LYS A 109 -10.33 6.17 -28.77
N GLN A 110 -11.53 5.77 -28.34
CA GLN A 110 -12.80 6.19 -28.94
C GLN A 110 -13.06 7.69 -28.74
N ILE A 111 -12.82 8.22 -27.51
CA ILE A 111 -12.90 9.66 -27.22
C ILE A 111 -11.91 10.44 -28.10
N SER A 112 -10.69 9.94 -28.29
CA SER A 112 -9.70 10.57 -29.17
C SER A 112 -10.15 10.60 -30.63
N GLN A 113 -10.71 9.48 -31.13
CA GLN A 113 -11.25 9.42 -32.51
C GLN A 113 -12.44 10.37 -32.71
N TYR A 114 -13.29 10.53 -31.69
CA TYR A 114 -14.43 11.44 -31.73
C TYR A 114 -14.01 12.92 -31.73
N VAL A 115 -12.94 13.25 -30.95
CA VAL A 115 -12.34 14.60 -30.92
C VAL A 115 -11.68 14.97 -32.26
N ILE A 116 -11.02 14.00 -32.93
CA ILE A 116 -10.43 14.21 -34.26
C ILE A 116 -11.53 14.46 -35.29
N GLY A 117 -12.77 13.95 -35.08
CA GLY A 117 -13.96 14.25 -35.89
C GLY A 117 -14.59 15.63 -35.64
N GLY A 118 -14.03 16.49 -34.79
CA GLY A 118 -14.43 17.90 -34.61
C GLY A 118 -15.68 18.13 -33.76
N GLN A 119 -16.18 17.12 -33.03
CA GLN A 119 -17.49 17.20 -32.33
C GLN A 119 -17.43 17.42 -30.80
N SER A 120 -16.26 17.48 -30.17
CA SER A 120 -16.13 17.59 -28.71
C SER A 120 -15.09 18.62 -28.27
N THR A 121 -15.40 19.42 -27.23
CA THR A 121 -14.46 20.35 -26.62
C THR A 121 -13.49 19.63 -25.65
N ALA A 122 -12.32 20.24 -25.37
CA ALA A 122 -11.37 19.73 -24.39
C ALA A 122 -12.02 19.53 -23.00
N ALA A 123 -12.97 20.43 -22.62
CA ALA A 123 -13.73 20.32 -21.38
C ALA A 123 -14.65 19.08 -21.34
N THR A 124 -15.32 18.74 -22.45
CA THR A 124 -16.15 17.53 -22.52
C THR A 124 -15.30 16.27 -22.41
N ARG A 125 -14.14 16.25 -23.07
CA ARG A 125 -13.17 15.14 -22.97
C ARG A 125 -12.69 14.95 -21.53
N GLN A 126 -12.31 16.03 -20.83
CA GLN A 126 -11.87 15.97 -19.44
C GLN A 126 -12.97 15.43 -18.53
N LYS A 127 -14.21 15.90 -18.69
CA LYS A 127 -15.35 15.41 -17.92
C LYS A 127 -15.59 13.91 -18.09
N LEU A 128 -15.46 13.38 -19.30
CA LEU A 128 -15.58 11.93 -19.56
C LEU A 128 -14.46 11.13 -18.89
N LEU A 129 -13.24 11.63 -18.92
CA LEU A 129 -12.10 10.97 -18.25
C LEU A 129 -12.26 10.97 -16.73
N ASP A 130 -12.73 12.07 -16.17
CA ASP A 130 -12.98 12.19 -14.72
C ASP A 130 -14.10 11.25 -14.27
N HIS A 131 -15.18 11.13 -15.04
CA HIS A 131 -16.26 10.18 -14.79
C HIS A 131 -15.79 8.72 -14.88
N ALA A 132 -15.01 8.38 -15.91
CA ALA A 132 -14.42 7.03 -16.04
C ALA A 132 -13.50 6.69 -14.87
N ALA A 133 -12.72 7.64 -14.39
CA ALA A 133 -11.86 7.45 -13.21
C ALA A 133 -12.67 7.24 -11.93
N ALA A 134 -13.78 7.98 -11.74
CA ALA A 134 -14.66 7.81 -10.59
C ALA A 134 -15.35 6.43 -10.59
N ASN A 135 -15.82 5.95 -11.73
CA ASN A 135 -16.40 4.62 -11.87
C ASN A 135 -15.39 3.51 -11.57
N SER A 136 -14.17 3.65 -12.07
CA SER A 136 -13.07 2.73 -11.79
C SER A 136 -12.76 2.66 -10.28
N LEU A 137 -12.73 3.81 -9.62
CA LEU A 137 -12.55 3.90 -8.17
C LEU A 137 -13.69 3.25 -7.40
N ALA A 138 -14.94 3.45 -7.85
CA ALA A 138 -16.12 2.83 -7.25
C ALA A 138 -16.12 1.30 -7.42
N GLU A 139 -15.72 0.78 -8.59
CA GLU A 139 -15.57 -0.66 -8.83
C GLU A 139 -14.50 -1.27 -7.92
N PHE A 140 -13.36 -0.61 -7.76
CA PHE A 140 -12.32 -1.03 -6.82
C PHE A 140 -12.88 -1.13 -5.39
N ILE A 141 -13.57 -0.10 -4.91
CA ILE A 141 -14.14 -0.07 -3.56
C ILE A 141 -15.20 -1.16 -3.38
N ASN A 142 -16.04 -1.42 -4.38
CA ASN A 142 -17.05 -2.48 -4.32
C ASN A 142 -16.42 -3.87 -4.20
N LEU A 143 -15.32 -4.14 -4.90
CA LEU A 143 -14.63 -5.42 -4.85
C LEU A 143 -13.79 -5.55 -3.58
N HIS A 144 -12.90 -4.60 -3.35
CA HIS A 144 -11.84 -4.70 -2.34
C HIS A 144 -12.18 -4.04 -0.99
N GLY A 145 -13.20 -3.17 -0.96
CA GLY A 145 -13.41 -2.27 0.18
C GLY A 145 -12.41 -1.12 0.18
N VAL A 146 -12.02 -0.67 1.36
CA VAL A 146 -10.93 0.30 1.50
C VAL A 146 -9.60 -0.39 1.29
N GLY A 147 -8.76 0.13 0.40
CA GLY A 147 -7.46 -0.47 0.09
C GLY A 147 -6.53 0.46 -0.66
N VAL A 148 -5.27 0.06 -0.75
CA VAL A 148 -4.26 0.78 -1.55
C VAL A 148 -4.50 0.48 -3.03
N CYS A 149 -4.75 1.50 -3.81
CA CYS A 149 -4.99 1.40 -5.25
C CYS A 149 -3.80 1.91 -6.09
N ASP A 150 -2.87 2.66 -5.50
CA ASP A 150 -1.70 3.18 -6.20
C ASP A 150 -0.52 3.40 -5.23
N ILE A 151 0.67 2.98 -5.61
CA ILE A 151 1.93 3.30 -4.94
C ILE A 151 2.67 4.27 -5.85
N LEU A 152 2.84 5.51 -5.41
CA LEU A 152 3.53 6.53 -6.17
C LEU A 152 5.03 6.49 -5.85
N PHE A 153 5.85 6.51 -6.90
CA PHE A 153 7.30 6.55 -6.78
C PHE A 153 7.85 7.89 -7.25
N LYS A 154 8.78 8.44 -6.48
CA LYS A 154 9.62 9.55 -6.92
C LYS A 154 10.64 9.02 -7.92
N VAL A 155 10.71 9.67 -9.08
CA VAL A 155 11.59 9.22 -10.18
C VAL A 155 12.40 10.37 -10.76
N THR A 156 13.54 10.04 -11.36
CA THR A 156 14.41 11.03 -12.04
C THR A 156 13.96 11.31 -13.46
N ASP A 157 13.33 10.34 -14.15
CA ASP A 157 12.78 10.49 -15.51
C ASP A 157 11.55 9.61 -15.67
N ALA A 158 10.37 10.25 -15.64
CA ALA A 158 9.08 9.55 -15.75
C ALA A 158 8.80 9.03 -17.17
N ASN A 159 9.31 9.73 -18.21
CA ASN A 159 9.14 9.30 -19.59
C ASN A 159 9.94 8.02 -19.86
N ALA A 160 11.23 8.05 -19.54
CA ALA A 160 12.12 6.91 -19.76
C ALA A 160 11.67 5.68 -18.99
N LEU A 161 11.24 5.85 -17.71
CA LEU A 161 10.75 4.73 -16.91
C LEU A 161 9.44 4.16 -17.43
N TYR A 162 8.50 5.02 -17.85
CA TYR A 162 7.23 4.58 -18.41
C TYR A 162 7.43 3.76 -19.68
N GLU A 163 8.19 4.27 -20.64
CA GLU A 163 8.49 3.56 -21.89
C GLU A 163 9.17 2.22 -21.64
N TYR A 164 10.14 2.21 -20.72
CA TYR A 164 10.82 0.98 -20.31
C TYR A 164 9.86 -0.02 -19.67
N ALA A 165 9.01 0.41 -18.73
CA ALA A 165 8.05 -0.46 -18.04
C ALA A 165 7.04 -1.07 -19.02
N ILE A 166 6.49 -0.29 -19.95
CA ILE A 166 5.54 -0.79 -20.96
C ILE A 166 6.21 -1.80 -21.90
N ALA A 167 7.45 -1.55 -22.34
CA ALA A 167 8.21 -2.49 -23.16
C ALA A 167 8.50 -3.83 -22.44
N ASN A 168 8.45 -3.85 -21.11
CA ASN A 168 8.71 -5.02 -20.27
C ASN A 168 7.44 -5.55 -19.55
N GLY A 169 6.25 -5.31 -20.12
CA GLY A 169 5.01 -6.00 -19.72
C GLY A 169 4.09 -5.25 -18.76
N ALA A 170 4.41 -4.02 -18.37
CA ALA A 170 3.48 -3.19 -17.61
C ALA A 170 2.28 -2.77 -18.48
N LEU A 171 1.11 -2.61 -17.85
CA LEU A 171 -0.09 -2.15 -18.54
C LEU A 171 -0.15 -0.61 -18.54
N PRO A 172 -0.38 0.05 -19.71
CA PRO A 172 -0.45 1.50 -19.78
C PRO A 172 -1.75 2.02 -19.15
N VAL A 173 -1.66 2.98 -18.22
CA VAL A 173 -2.80 3.70 -17.64
C VAL A 173 -2.80 5.16 -18.06
N THR A 174 -1.75 5.90 -17.73
CA THR A 174 -1.60 7.30 -18.15
C THR A 174 -0.21 7.51 -18.72
N GLN A 175 -0.15 7.96 -19.98
CA GLN A 175 1.10 8.33 -20.61
C GLN A 175 1.74 9.51 -19.87
N PRO A 176 3.07 9.66 -19.94
CA PRO A 176 3.77 10.79 -19.35
C PRO A 176 3.16 12.13 -19.79
N MET A 177 2.82 12.96 -18.82
CA MET A 177 2.20 14.26 -19.05
C MET A 177 2.73 15.29 -18.05
N VAL A 178 3.03 16.49 -18.54
CA VAL A 178 3.40 17.62 -17.71
C VAL A 178 2.14 18.21 -17.07
N HIS A 179 2.16 18.36 -15.76
CA HIS A 179 1.16 19.07 -14.97
C HIS A 179 1.80 20.29 -14.33
N SER A 180 1.15 21.43 -14.40
CA SER A 180 1.71 22.71 -13.94
C SER A 180 0.66 23.55 -13.24
N ASP A 181 1.10 24.33 -12.24
CA ASP A 181 0.35 25.43 -11.63
C ASP A 181 1.31 26.57 -11.30
N GLN A 182 0.89 27.51 -10.44
CA GLN A 182 1.71 28.65 -10.03
C GLN A 182 2.97 28.26 -9.25
N SER A 183 3.05 27.02 -8.73
CA SER A 183 4.17 26.50 -7.95
C SER A 183 5.21 25.77 -8.79
N GLY A 184 5.01 25.65 -10.11
CA GLY A 184 5.92 24.94 -11.02
C GLY A 184 5.27 23.74 -11.72
N SER A 185 6.08 22.78 -12.10
CA SER A 185 5.71 21.67 -12.99
C SER A 185 6.22 20.31 -12.48
N VAL A 186 5.42 19.26 -12.75
CA VAL A 186 5.78 17.87 -12.54
C VAL A 186 5.43 17.06 -13.78
N VAL A 187 6.12 15.92 -14.00
CA VAL A 187 5.68 14.91 -14.97
C VAL A 187 5.06 13.75 -14.21
N LEU A 188 3.86 13.36 -14.60
CA LEU A 188 3.18 12.17 -14.07
C LEU A 188 2.99 11.14 -15.17
N ALA A 189 3.23 9.87 -14.85
CA ALA A 189 2.91 8.73 -15.70
C ALA A 189 2.41 7.58 -14.83
N THR A 190 1.46 6.79 -15.31
CA THR A 190 0.89 5.69 -14.51
C THR A 190 0.84 4.40 -15.30
N ILE A 191 1.28 3.32 -14.68
CA ILE A 191 1.15 1.94 -15.15
C ILE A 191 0.28 1.14 -14.19
N ALA A 192 -0.28 0.01 -14.66
CA ALA A 192 -0.91 -0.98 -13.80
C ALA A 192 -0.12 -2.29 -13.81
N LEU A 193 -0.18 -3.02 -12.69
CA LEU A 193 0.31 -4.38 -12.62
C LEU A 193 -0.62 -5.30 -13.42
N PRO A 194 -0.07 -6.28 -14.18
CA PRO A 194 -0.91 -7.23 -14.91
C PRO A 194 -1.71 -8.19 -14.03
N THR A 195 -1.25 -8.39 -12.79
CA THR A 195 -1.71 -9.45 -11.88
C THR A 195 -2.47 -8.96 -10.66
N ALA A 196 -2.58 -7.66 -10.44
CA ALA A 196 -3.24 -7.05 -9.29
C ALA A 196 -3.95 -5.74 -9.68
N ASP A 197 -5.00 -5.41 -8.94
CA ASP A 197 -5.70 -4.14 -9.07
C ASP A 197 -4.90 -3.02 -8.38
N LEU A 198 -3.67 -2.81 -8.85
CA LEU A 198 -2.72 -1.87 -8.28
C LEU A 198 -2.01 -1.08 -9.37
N HIS A 199 -1.98 0.22 -9.20
CA HIS A 199 -1.24 1.14 -10.05
C HIS A 199 0.14 1.48 -9.47
N HIS A 200 1.03 1.92 -10.35
CA HIS A 200 2.26 2.62 -9.99
C HIS A 200 2.35 3.93 -10.77
N THR A 201 2.26 5.03 -10.04
CA THR A 201 2.41 6.37 -10.62
C THR A 201 3.83 6.88 -10.41
N PHE A 202 4.47 7.27 -11.49
CA PHE A 202 5.81 7.89 -11.50
C PHE A 202 5.68 9.39 -11.39
N VAL A 203 6.35 9.98 -10.40
CA VAL A 203 6.33 11.41 -10.11
C VAL A 203 7.73 11.98 -10.31
N GLN A 204 7.90 12.75 -11.38
CA GLN A 204 9.13 13.49 -11.64
C GLN A 204 8.88 14.98 -11.34
N ILE A 205 9.58 15.51 -10.35
CA ILE A 205 9.55 16.93 -10.02
C ILE A 205 10.51 17.65 -10.99
N LEU A 206 10.01 18.62 -11.73
CA LEU A 206 10.85 19.48 -12.60
C LEU A 206 11.34 20.71 -11.83
N ASP A 207 10.41 21.59 -11.49
CA ASP A 207 10.67 22.84 -10.75
C ASP A 207 9.57 23.12 -9.70
N TYR A 208 8.75 22.11 -9.37
CA TYR A 208 7.59 22.27 -8.50
C TYR A 208 7.99 22.48 -7.04
N THR A 209 7.49 23.57 -6.45
CA THR A 209 7.74 23.97 -5.06
C THR A 209 6.50 23.88 -4.17
N GLY A 210 5.36 23.45 -4.72
CA GLY A 210 4.12 23.25 -3.98
C GLY A 210 4.20 22.08 -2.98
N LYS A 211 3.25 22.02 -2.06
CA LYS A 211 3.24 21.00 -1.00
C LYS A 211 2.87 19.61 -1.47
N TYR A 212 2.17 19.49 -2.59
CA TYR A 212 1.76 18.20 -3.16
C TYR A 212 1.86 18.23 -4.69
N LEU A 213 0.80 18.02 -5.43
CA LEU A 213 0.77 18.02 -6.90
C LEU A 213 -0.05 19.19 -7.45
N PRO A 214 0.20 19.63 -8.68
CA PRO A 214 -0.60 20.65 -9.34
C PRO A 214 -2.09 20.29 -9.38
N GLY A 215 -2.95 21.31 -9.21
CA GLY A 215 -4.40 21.16 -9.23
C GLY A 215 -5.04 20.78 -7.89
N TYR A 216 -4.27 20.69 -6.81
CA TYR A 216 -4.77 20.56 -5.46
C TYR A 216 -4.81 21.91 -4.76
N GLY A 217 -5.86 22.14 -3.98
CA GLY A 217 -5.96 23.27 -3.06
C GLY A 217 -5.24 23.01 -1.74
N GLY A 218 -5.23 24.02 -0.87
CA GLY A 218 -4.79 23.86 0.52
C GLY A 218 -5.70 22.91 1.30
N PRO A 219 -5.41 22.66 2.59
CA PRO A 219 -6.20 21.77 3.44
C PRO A 219 -7.68 22.14 3.46
N SER A 220 -8.58 21.14 3.42
CA SER A 220 -10.03 21.35 3.43
C SER A 220 -10.55 21.86 4.78
N THR A 221 -9.79 21.70 5.84
CA THR A 221 -10.15 22.08 7.20
C THR A 221 -8.98 22.76 7.91
N ARG A 222 -9.29 23.49 8.98
CA ARG A 222 -8.26 24.02 9.89
C ARG A 222 -7.59 22.85 10.63
N ALA A 223 -6.27 22.87 10.70
CA ALA A 223 -5.50 21.92 11.51
C ALA A 223 -6.01 21.92 12.96
N ILE A 224 -6.17 20.75 13.55
CA ILE A 224 -6.54 20.60 14.96
C ILE A 224 -5.26 20.81 15.78
N SER A 225 -4.91 22.07 16.01
CA SER A 225 -3.61 22.50 16.55
C SER A 225 -3.30 22.03 17.98
N SER A 226 -4.30 21.57 18.74
CA SER A 226 -4.14 21.23 20.16
C SER A 226 -3.81 19.77 20.46
N ILE A 227 -3.70 18.91 19.44
CA ILE A 227 -3.62 17.47 19.61
C ILE A 227 -2.23 16.91 19.23
N PHE A 228 -1.40 17.70 18.54
CA PHE A 228 -0.12 17.25 18.02
C PHE A 228 0.91 17.03 19.13
N CYS A 229 1.30 15.78 19.35
CA CYS A 229 2.24 15.35 20.40
C CYS A 229 3.64 15.03 19.86
N GLY A 230 3.85 15.18 18.56
CA GLY A 230 5.15 14.94 17.93
C GLY A 230 5.49 13.46 17.80
N ILE A 231 4.63 12.70 17.14
CA ILE A 231 4.94 11.31 16.75
C ILE A 231 6.27 11.23 15.99
N LYS A 232 7.02 10.15 16.19
CA LYS A 232 8.39 9.97 15.68
C LYS A 232 8.47 9.15 14.39
N LEU A 233 7.34 9.00 13.69
CA LEU A 233 7.29 8.39 12.37
C LEU A 233 8.04 9.26 11.36
N GLN A 234 8.90 8.65 10.53
CA GLN A 234 9.78 9.39 9.62
C GLN A 234 9.48 9.15 8.15
N ALA A 235 9.38 7.89 7.73
CA ALA A 235 9.29 7.51 6.33
C ALA A 235 8.50 6.21 6.15
N ILE A 236 8.08 5.93 4.91
CA ILE A 236 7.59 4.62 4.51
C ILE A 236 8.82 3.69 4.42
N ASP A 237 8.84 2.61 5.20
CA ASP A 237 9.92 1.64 5.18
C ASP A 237 9.74 0.63 4.04
N HIS A 238 8.55 0.06 3.93
CA HIS A 238 8.20 -0.88 2.86
C HIS A 238 6.68 -1.00 2.69
N CYS A 239 6.28 -1.62 1.56
CA CYS A 239 4.88 -1.84 1.22
C CYS A 239 4.72 -3.30 0.76
N VAL A 240 3.92 -4.09 1.47
CA VAL A 240 3.81 -5.55 1.27
C VAL A 240 2.63 -5.90 0.40
N LEU A 241 2.87 -6.76 -0.58
CA LEU A 241 1.89 -7.28 -1.51
C LEU A 241 1.59 -8.75 -1.23
N ASN A 242 0.31 -9.10 -1.17
CA ASN A 242 -0.14 -10.48 -1.09
C ASN A 242 -0.68 -10.96 -2.43
N PHE A 243 -0.25 -12.15 -2.81
CA PHE A 243 -0.71 -12.83 -4.02
C PHE A 243 -1.23 -14.24 -3.69
N SER A 244 -1.88 -14.86 -4.66
CA SER A 244 -2.29 -16.26 -4.58
C SER A 244 -1.10 -17.21 -4.78
N TRP A 245 -1.38 -18.49 -4.72
CA TRP A 245 -0.43 -19.57 -4.94
C TRP A 245 0.35 -19.42 -6.26
N ASN A 246 1.66 -19.67 -6.20
CA ASN A 246 2.59 -19.65 -7.34
C ASN A 246 2.69 -18.29 -8.07
N GLN A 247 2.27 -17.19 -7.44
CA GLN A 247 2.31 -15.85 -8.03
C GLN A 247 3.47 -14.98 -7.54
N MET A 248 4.18 -15.39 -6.48
CA MET A 248 5.32 -14.62 -5.95
C MET A 248 6.42 -14.43 -7.00
N MET A 249 6.85 -15.50 -7.65
CA MET A 249 7.94 -15.43 -8.63
C MET A 249 7.58 -14.60 -9.88
N PRO A 250 6.42 -14.80 -10.55
CA PRO A 250 6.02 -13.95 -11.67
C PRO A 250 5.96 -12.46 -11.32
N ASN A 251 5.50 -12.12 -10.11
CA ASN A 251 5.44 -10.73 -9.67
C ASN A 251 6.81 -10.17 -9.31
N ALA A 252 7.68 -10.93 -8.66
CA ALA A 252 9.07 -10.53 -8.44
C ALA A 252 9.82 -10.29 -9.77
N GLU A 253 9.58 -11.14 -10.78
CA GLU A 253 10.12 -10.97 -12.12
C GLU A 253 9.58 -9.71 -12.80
N PHE A 254 8.28 -9.40 -12.65
CA PHE A 254 7.70 -8.15 -13.14
C PHE A 254 8.42 -6.93 -12.52
N TYR A 255 8.61 -6.89 -11.19
CA TYR A 255 9.34 -5.79 -10.55
C TYR A 255 10.80 -5.68 -11.04
N ALA A 256 11.45 -6.81 -11.31
CA ALA A 256 12.81 -6.83 -11.83
C ALA A 256 12.87 -6.31 -13.28
N LEU A 257 12.02 -6.83 -14.16
CA LEU A 257 12.05 -6.53 -15.59
C LEU A 257 11.46 -5.17 -15.93
N ALA A 258 10.29 -4.84 -15.36
CA ALA A 258 9.57 -3.61 -15.69
C ALA A 258 10.05 -2.38 -14.91
N LEU A 259 10.52 -2.54 -13.67
CA LEU A 259 10.90 -1.43 -12.80
C LEU A 259 12.40 -1.39 -12.46
N GLY A 260 13.18 -2.43 -12.86
CA GLY A 260 14.61 -2.50 -12.58
C GLY A 260 14.95 -2.81 -11.13
N PHE A 261 14.00 -3.39 -10.38
CA PHE A 261 14.24 -3.81 -9.01
C PHE A 261 15.13 -5.06 -8.98
N ARG A 262 15.79 -5.29 -7.85
CA ARG A 262 16.59 -6.50 -7.60
C ARG A 262 16.07 -7.22 -6.37
N LYS A 263 16.29 -8.53 -6.31
CA LYS A 263 16.05 -9.31 -5.11
C LYS A 263 16.94 -8.79 -3.98
N PHE A 264 16.34 -8.41 -2.88
CA PHE A 264 17.02 -7.95 -1.68
C PHE A 264 17.16 -9.07 -0.65
N TRP A 265 16.06 -9.79 -0.39
CA TRP A 265 16.01 -10.80 0.64
C TRP A 265 14.88 -11.80 0.34
N SER A 266 14.99 -13.04 0.85
CA SER A 266 13.90 -14.03 0.74
C SER A 266 13.98 -15.03 1.86
N VAL A 267 12.84 -15.64 2.18
CA VAL A 267 12.69 -16.73 3.16
C VAL A 267 11.84 -17.84 2.57
N ASP A 268 12.23 -19.08 2.86
CA ASP A 268 11.52 -20.29 2.46
C ASP A 268 10.42 -20.67 3.45
N ASP A 269 9.53 -21.57 3.05
CA ASP A 269 8.44 -22.15 3.85
C ASP A 269 8.92 -22.74 5.19
N ARG A 270 10.15 -23.26 5.26
CA ARG A 270 10.74 -23.84 6.47
C ARG A 270 11.07 -22.81 7.55
N ASP A 271 11.33 -21.61 7.12
CA ASP A 271 11.74 -20.51 8.00
C ASP A 271 10.57 -19.65 8.48
N VAL A 272 9.42 -19.70 7.77
CA VAL A 272 8.27 -18.80 7.96
C VAL A 272 7.00 -19.61 8.16
N SER A 273 7.01 -20.51 9.14
CA SER A 273 5.86 -21.37 9.47
C SER A 273 5.80 -21.66 10.97
N THR A 274 4.58 -21.71 11.50
CA THR A 274 4.29 -22.28 12.84
C THR A 274 4.14 -23.81 12.78
N GLY A 275 4.14 -24.39 11.57
CA GLY A 275 3.73 -25.77 11.32
C GLY A 275 2.23 -25.90 11.09
N ASN A 276 1.43 -24.92 11.49
CA ASN A 276 0.00 -24.79 11.20
C ASN A 276 -0.24 -23.87 10.01
N THR A 277 0.27 -22.64 10.08
CA THR A 277 0.21 -21.66 8.99
C THR A 277 1.61 -21.25 8.55
N GLY A 278 1.73 -20.63 7.37
CA GLY A 278 2.99 -20.16 6.83
C GLY A 278 2.80 -19.35 5.55
N LEU A 279 3.89 -18.73 5.11
CA LEU A 279 3.95 -18.04 3.83
C LEU A 279 5.32 -18.18 3.19
N ARG A 280 5.41 -17.83 1.92
CA ARG A 280 6.67 -17.61 1.18
C ARG A 280 6.80 -16.11 0.92
N LEU A 281 8.00 -15.60 1.06
CA LEU A 281 8.27 -14.17 0.99
C LEU A 281 9.53 -13.90 0.18
N MET A 282 9.43 -12.94 -0.74
CA MET A 282 10.56 -12.35 -1.45
C MET A 282 10.49 -10.83 -1.40
N VAL A 283 11.57 -10.18 -1.03
CA VAL A 283 11.67 -8.71 -1.00
C VAL A 283 12.40 -8.23 -2.24
N MET A 284 11.73 -7.39 -3.01
CA MET A 284 12.30 -6.66 -4.14
C MET A 284 12.66 -5.23 -3.70
N THR A 285 13.77 -4.69 -4.20
CA THR A 285 14.21 -3.32 -3.89
C THR A 285 14.75 -2.62 -5.11
N ASN A 286 14.63 -1.29 -5.15
CA ASN A 286 15.30 -0.44 -6.13
C ASN A 286 16.82 -0.37 -5.87
N THR A 287 17.56 0.30 -6.72
CA THR A 287 19.04 0.30 -6.69
C THR A 287 19.61 0.91 -5.42
N ASN A 288 19.05 2.00 -4.92
CA ASN A 288 19.54 2.68 -3.70
C ASN A 288 19.01 2.06 -2.39
N GLY A 289 18.08 1.09 -2.46
CA GLY A 289 17.52 0.41 -1.28
C GLY A 289 16.43 1.17 -0.50
N ASN A 290 15.99 2.34 -0.97
CA ASN A 290 14.97 3.13 -0.29
C ASN A 290 13.56 2.56 -0.48
N VAL A 291 13.29 1.96 -1.64
CA VAL A 291 11.99 1.35 -1.94
C VAL A 291 12.11 -0.16 -1.81
N LYS A 292 11.35 -0.73 -0.88
CA LYS A 292 11.28 -2.18 -0.65
C LYS A 292 9.83 -2.64 -0.81
N ILE A 293 9.65 -3.67 -1.62
CA ILE A 293 8.35 -4.29 -1.92
C ILE A 293 8.45 -5.78 -1.59
N PRO A 294 8.10 -6.19 -0.37
CA PRO A 294 7.90 -7.60 -0.05
C PRO A 294 6.69 -8.16 -0.79
N ILE A 295 6.86 -9.35 -1.35
CA ILE A 295 5.86 -10.08 -2.14
C ILE A 295 5.64 -11.42 -1.45
N ASN A 296 4.41 -11.64 -0.98
CA ASN A 296 4.00 -12.84 -0.26
C ASN A 296 3.10 -13.74 -1.12
N GLU A 297 3.23 -15.04 -0.90
CA GLU A 297 2.26 -16.05 -1.32
C GLU A 297 2.05 -17.08 -0.22
N PRO A 298 0.92 -17.86 -0.22
CA PRO A 298 0.71 -18.92 0.74
C PRO A 298 1.80 -19.98 0.69
N ALA A 299 2.08 -20.63 1.84
CA ALA A 299 2.94 -21.81 1.92
C ALA A 299 2.11 -23.10 2.08
N LYS A 300 2.67 -24.26 1.69
CA LYS A 300 2.02 -25.56 1.88
C LYS A 300 2.08 -25.99 3.36
N VAL A 301 1.04 -25.68 4.10
CA VAL A 301 0.89 -25.91 5.53
C VAL A 301 -0.48 -26.54 5.84
N LYS A 302 -0.78 -26.85 7.12
CA LYS A 302 -1.99 -27.56 7.50
C LYS A 302 -3.25 -26.70 7.47
N LEU A 303 -3.13 -25.45 7.90
CA LEU A 303 -4.24 -24.54 8.07
C LEU A 303 -4.10 -23.35 7.13
N LYS A 304 -5.23 -22.72 6.81
CA LYS A 304 -5.34 -21.52 6.01
C LYS A 304 -4.70 -20.33 6.74
N GLY A 305 -3.66 -19.78 6.14
CA GLY A 305 -2.90 -18.69 6.73
C GLY A 305 -3.47 -17.31 6.40
N GLN A 306 -2.80 -16.29 6.93
CA GLN A 306 -3.18 -14.88 6.77
C GLN A 306 -3.20 -14.39 5.29
N ILE A 307 -2.38 -14.99 4.42
CA ILE A 307 -2.33 -14.59 3.00
C ILE A 307 -3.60 -15.04 2.28
N GLU A 308 -4.07 -16.26 2.56
CA GLU A 308 -5.31 -16.81 1.99
C GLU A 308 -6.53 -16.07 2.56
N GLU A 309 -6.56 -15.78 3.87
CA GLU A 309 -7.61 -14.95 4.50
C GLU A 309 -7.68 -13.57 3.83
N PHE A 310 -6.54 -12.88 3.69
CA PHE A 310 -6.47 -11.60 2.98
C PHE A 310 -7.05 -11.72 1.57
N TYR A 311 -6.57 -12.69 0.80
CA TYR A 311 -6.96 -12.86 -0.61
C TYR A 311 -8.48 -13.06 -0.78
N GLU A 312 -9.11 -13.82 0.13
CA GLU A 312 -10.56 -14.05 0.10
C GLU A 312 -11.36 -12.79 0.46
N PHE A 313 -11.02 -12.14 1.57
CA PHE A 313 -11.77 -10.98 2.03
C PHE A 313 -11.50 -9.72 1.19
N TYR A 314 -10.31 -9.59 0.61
CA TYR A 314 -9.98 -8.53 -0.32
C TYR A 314 -10.55 -8.77 -1.72
N GLY A 315 -10.79 -10.03 -2.08
CA GLY A 315 -11.32 -10.42 -3.38
C GLY A 315 -10.24 -10.48 -4.47
N GLY A 316 -8.98 -10.71 -4.10
CA GLY A 316 -7.85 -10.80 -5.02
C GLY A 316 -6.52 -10.39 -4.40
N PRO A 317 -5.45 -10.24 -5.22
CA PRO A 317 -4.17 -9.75 -4.76
C PRO A 317 -4.21 -8.24 -4.47
N GLY A 318 -3.36 -7.79 -3.53
CA GLY A 318 -3.26 -6.37 -3.20
C GLY A 318 -2.28 -6.07 -2.08
N VAL A 319 -2.27 -4.82 -1.62
CA VAL A 319 -1.41 -4.37 -0.53
C VAL A 319 -1.98 -4.81 0.81
N GLN A 320 -1.23 -5.67 1.52
CA GLN A 320 -1.59 -6.15 2.84
C GLN A 320 -1.30 -5.11 3.93
N HIS A 321 -0.09 -4.54 3.91
CA HIS A 321 0.30 -3.53 4.88
C HIS A 321 1.33 -2.54 4.34
N VAL A 322 1.41 -1.42 5.03
CA VAL A 322 2.46 -0.41 4.87
C VAL A 322 3.21 -0.32 6.17
N ALA A 323 4.53 -0.47 6.11
CA ALA A 323 5.40 -0.31 7.26
C ALA A 323 5.89 1.13 7.37
N LEU A 324 5.72 1.71 8.55
CA LEU A 324 6.08 3.08 8.89
C LEU A 324 7.29 3.07 9.81
N ARG A 325 8.36 3.74 9.40
CA ARG A 325 9.60 3.81 10.18
C ARG A 325 9.48 4.84 11.28
N SER A 326 9.75 4.39 12.51
CA SER A 326 9.82 5.21 13.72
C SER A 326 11.27 5.39 14.17
N THR A 327 11.56 6.49 14.86
CA THR A 327 12.81 6.70 15.60
C THR A 327 12.67 6.43 17.10
N ASP A 328 11.43 6.24 17.59
CA ASP A 328 11.11 5.90 18.97
C ASP A 328 9.77 5.12 19.00
N ILE A 329 9.85 3.83 18.68
CA ILE A 329 8.67 2.97 18.54
C ILE A 329 7.89 2.82 19.86
N LEU A 330 8.54 2.85 21.02
CA LEU A 330 7.88 2.77 22.33
C LEU A 330 6.97 3.98 22.56
N SER A 331 7.49 5.18 22.28
CA SER A 331 6.72 6.42 22.37
C SER A 331 5.54 6.42 21.40
N ASP A 332 5.81 6.06 20.14
CA ASP A 332 4.80 6.06 19.07
C ASP A 332 3.68 5.06 19.35
N VAL A 333 4.01 3.82 19.74
CA VAL A 333 3.01 2.78 20.05
C VAL A 333 2.16 3.18 21.27
N THR A 334 2.77 3.75 22.32
CA THR A 334 2.05 4.24 23.49
C THR A 334 1.09 5.36 23.10
N PHE A 335 1.52 6.30 22.26
CA PHE A 335 0.71 7.38 21.75
C PHE A 335 -0.46 6.85 20.91
N LEU A 336 -0.19 6.02 19.90
CA LEU A 336 -1.19 5.46 18.99
C LEU A 336 -2.26 4.65 19.74
N ARG A 337 -1.83 3.84 20.71
CA ARG A 337 -2.73 3.06 21.58
C ARG A 337 -3.64 3.96 22.42
N SER A 338 -3.10 5.06 22.96
CA SER A 338 -3.90 6.04 23.70
C SER A 338 -4.97 6.73 22.84
N ARG A 339 -4.80 6.71 21.51
CA ARG A 339 -5.73 7.26 20.52
C ARG A 339 -6.66 6.20 19.93
N GLY A 340 -6.62 4.96 20.44
CA GLY A 340 -7.55 3.90 20.07
C GLY A 340 -7.05 2.97 18.96
N LEU A 341 -5.78 3.08 18.52
CA LEU A 341 -5.23 2.09 17.58
C LEU A 341 -5.00 0.77 18.33
N GLU A 342 -5.55 -0.30 17.81
CA GLU A 342 -5.36 -1.65 18.35
C GLU A 342 -4.19 -2.34 17.66
N PHE A 343 -3.43 -3.11 18.46
CA PHE A 343 -2.29 -3.88 18.00
C PHE A 343 -2.47 -5.36 18.29
N ASN A 344 -1.81 -6.20 17.51
CA ASN A 344 -1.71 -7.63 17.78
C ASN A 344 -0.97 -7.87 19.10
N THR A 345 -1.44 -8.84 19.88
CA THR A 345 -0.84 -9.17 21.19
C THR A 345 0.13 -10.34 21.06
N ILE A 346 1.29 -10.20 21.69
CA ILE A 346 2.35 -11.20 21.67
C ILE A 346 2.38 -11.94 23.00
N SER A 347 2.59 -13.26 22.98
CA SER A 347 2.58 -14.11 24.16
C SER A 347 3.78 -13.84 25.09
N ASP A 348 3.58 -14.03 26.39
CA ASP A 348 4.67 -13.98 27.38
C ASP A 348 5.75 -15.03 27.13
N GLU A 349 5.40 -16.13 26.49
CA GLU A 349 6.36 -17.16 26.11
C GLU A 349 7.38 -16.65 25.10
N TYR A 350 6.96 -15.83 24.14
CA TYR A 350 7.86 -15.18 23.20
C TYR A 350 8.95 -14.40 23.93
N TYR A 351 8.58 -13.55 24.91
CA TYR A 351 9.55 -12.71 25.64
C TYR A 351 10.45 -13.52 26.57
N ARG A 352 9.95 -14.62 27.16
CA ARG A 352 10.81 -15.56 27.90
C ARG A 352 11.87 -16.19 26.99
N ASN A 353 11.49 -16.58 25.77
CA ASN A 353 12.41 -17.17 24.79
C ASN A 353 13.36 -16.12 24.22
N LEU A 354 12.88 -14.89 23.95
CA LEU A 354 13.71 -13.77 23.53
C LEU A 354 14.79 -13.47 24.59
N LYS A 355 14.40 -13.41 25.87
CA LYS A 355 15.35 -13.18 26.98
C LYS A 355 16.45 -14.25 27.01
N LYS A 356 16.09 -15.54 26.89
CA LYS A 356 17.07 -16.63 26.86
C LYS A 356 18.07 -16.46 25.69
N ARG A 357 17.57 -16.07 24.51
CA ARG A 357 18.41 -15.83 23.32
C ARG A 357 19.37 -14.65 23.56
N LEU A 358 18.87 -13.53 24.08
CA LEU A 358 19.69 -12.35 24.40
C LEU A 358 20.76 -12.70 25.46
N ASP A 359 20.38 -13.39 26.54
CA ASP A 359 21.29 -13.81 27.62
C ASP A 359 22.38 -14.77 27.09
N MET A 360 22.01 -15.74 26.21
CA MET A 360 22.96 -16.67 25.59
C MET A 360 24.05 -15.94 24.79
N HIS A 361 23.67 -14.88 24.11
CA HIS A 361 24.57 -14.07 23.30
C HIS A 361 25.19 -12.88 24.07
N LYS A 362 24.81 -12.67 25.35
CA LYS A 362 25.18 -11.52 26.18
C LYS A 362 24.82 -10.17 25.51
N ILE A 363 23.73 -10.14 24.77
CA ILE A 363 23.26 -8.94 24.05
C ILE A 363 22.36 -8.12 24.97
N THR A 364 22.58 -6.82 24.98
CA THR A 364 21.75 -5.82 25.66
C THR A 364 21.20 -4.85 24.64
N LEU A 365 19.88 -4.73 24.58
CA LEU A 365 19.17 -3.74 23.75
C LEU A 365 19.23 -2.35 24.39
N PHE A 366 18.90 -1.31 23.65
CA PHE A 366 18.74 0.04 24.20
C PHE A 366 17.43 0.14 24.99
N GLU A 367 16.37 -0.47 24.48
CA GLU A 367 15.05 -0.47 25.09
C GLU A 367 14.97 -1.55 26.18
N SER A 368 14.22 -1.28 27.24
CA SER A 368 14.02 -2.27 28.30
C SER A 368 13.11 -3.41 27.80
N LEU A 369 13.49 -4.65 28.07
CA LEU A 369 12.71 -5.82 27.69
C LEU A 369 11.30 -5.82 28.31
N SER A 370 11.14 -5.24 29.51
CA SER A 370 9.82 -5.07 30.14
C SER A 370 8.93 -4.10 29.35
N ALA A 371 9.47 -2.96 28.91
CA ALA A 371 8.72 -2.00 28.10
C ALA A 371 8.32 -2.58 26.73
N LEU A 372 9.23 -3.33 26.09
CA LEU A 372 8.92 -4.02 24.83
C LEU A 372 7.80 -5.06 25.01
N ARG A 373 7.84 -5.84 26.11
CA ARG A 373 6.81 -6.83 26.45
C ARG A 373 5.47 -6.17 26.74
N GLU A 374 5.43 -5.12 27.58
CA GLU A 374 4.21 -4.39 27.91
C GLU A 374 3.54 -3.78 26.68
N ASN A 375 4.32 -3.41 25.68
CA ASN A 375 3.84 -2.85 24.42
C ASN A 375 3.69 -3.87 23.30
N HIS A 376 3.93 -5.16 23.54
CA HIS A 376 3.83 -6.23 22.53
C HIS A 376 4.76 -6.04 21.32
N ILE A 377 5.92 -5.40 21.51
CA ILE A 377 6.88 -5.13 20.45
C ILE A 377 7.77 -6.36 20.25
N LEU A 378 7.85 -6.83 19.01
CA LEU A 378 8.70 -7.93 18.56
C LEU A 378 10.14 -7.44 18.34
N VAL A 379 11.11 -8.33 18.57
CA VAL A 379 12.53 -8.06 18.40
C VAL A 379 13.19 -9.13 17.53
N ASP A 380 13.83 -8.72 16.46
CA ASP A 380 14.77 -9.56 15.71
C ASP A 380 16.16 -8.95 15.77
N PHE A 381 17.18 -9.75 16.05
CA PHE A 381 18.55 -9.28 16.21
C PHE A 381 19.55 -10.19 15.50
N ASP A 382 20.61 -9.59 15.03
CA ASP A 382 21.72 -10.28 14.38
C ASP A 382 22.86 -10.54 15.39
N PRO A 383 23.01 -11.79 15.89
CA PRO A 383 24.05 -12.13 16.86
C PRO A 383 25.47 -12.05 16.28
N ASP A 384 25.63 -12.01 14.95
CA ASP A 384 26.93 -11.95 14.31
C ASP A 384 27.44 -10.50 14.17
N SER A 385 26.56 -9.50 14.37
CA SER A 385 26.89 -8.07 14.34
C SER A 385 27.34 -7.50 15.70
N LYS A 386 27.76 -8.33 16.62
CA LYS A 386 28.08 -7.91 18.00
C LYS A 386 29.26 -6.94 18.08
N VAL A 387 29.06 -5.89 18.91
CA VAL A 387 30.09 -4.94 19.32
C VAL A 387 30.16 -4.92 20.85
N GLU A 388 31.33 -5.21 21.39
CA GLU A 388 31.54 -5.23 22.87
C GLU A 388 31.41 -3.84 23.44
N ARG A 389 30.70 -3.77 24.56
CA ARG A 389 30.55 -2.55 25.43
C ARG A 389 31.54 -2.56 26.55
N THR A 390 31.74 -1.41 27.13
CA THR A 390 32.67 -1.22 28.30
C THR A 390 32.29 -2.00 29.57
N ASP A 391 31.03 -2.42 29.68
CA ASP A 391 30.48 -3.22 30.77
C ASP A 391 30.58 -4.74 30.57
N GLY A 392 31.20 -5.18 29.47
CA GLY A 392 31.33 -6.59 29.09
C GLY A 392 30.06 -7.20 28.46
N THR A 393 29.02 -6.40 28.19
CA THR A 393 27.88 -6.79 27.38
C THR A 393 28.14 -6.46 25.92
N PHE A 394 27.24 -6.90 25.02
CA PHE A 394 27.33 -6.62 23.60
C PHE A 394 26.11 -5.81 23.12
N SER A 395 26.32 -4.82 22.29
CA SER A 395 25.31 -4.30 21.37
C SER A 395 25.34 -5.11 20.08
N CYS A 396 24.25 -5.07 19.32
CA CYS A 396 24.17 -5.70 17.99
C CYS A 396 23.23 -4.89 17.09
N PHE A 397 23.11 -5.28 15.82
CA PHE A 397 22.07 -4.76 14.93
C PHE A 397 20.76 -5.47 15.21
N TYR A 398 19.66 -4.73 15.29
CA TYR A 398 18.34 -5.31 15.54
C TYR A 398 17.22 -4.42 15.00
N ILE A 399 16.05 -5.02 14.87
CA ILE A 399 14.81 -4.33 14.53
C ILE A 399 13.75 -4.56 15.61
N LEU A 400 12.93 -3.55 15.81
CA LEU A 400 11.73 -3.58 16.62
C LEU A 400 10.52 -3.46 15.69
N GLN A 401 9.51 -4.31 15.87
CA GLN A 401 8.34 -4.37 14.99
C GLN A 401 7.07 -4.57 15.81
N ILE A 402 6.00 -3.91 15.40
CA ILE A 402 4.65 -4.19 15.90
C ILE A 402 3.64 -3.97 14.78
N PHE A 403 2.56 -4.74 14.81
CA PHE A 403 1.54 -4.74 13.77
C PHE A 403 0.20 -4.33 14.37
N SER A 404 -0.47 -3.38 13.74
CA SER A 404 -1.85 -3.05 14.11
C SER A 404 -2.77 -4.23 13.78
N LYS A 405 -3.94 -4.29 14.43
CA LYS A 405 -5.05 -5.08 13.92
C LYS A 405 -5.51 -4.50 12.58
N PRO A 406 -6.25 -5.26 11.76
CA PRO A 406 -6.87 -4.72 10.56
C PRO A 406 -7.66 -3.44 10.85
N LEU A 407 -7.54 -2.44 9.99
CA LEU A 407 -8.20 -1.13 10.18
C LEU A 407 -9.68 -1.14 9.77
N HIS A 408 -10.14 -2.23 9.19
CA HIS A 408 -11.48 -2.42 8.64
C HIS A 408 -12.07 -3.72 9.17
N ASP A 409 -13.40 -3.86 9.09
CA ASP A 409 -14.09 -5.11 9.45
C ASP A 409 -13.68 -6.29 8.56
N ARG A 410 -13.31 -6.04 7.29
CA ARG A 410 -12.60 -7.04 6.49
C ARG A 410 -11.17 -7.18 7.02
N PRO A 411 -10.67 -8.39 7.34
CA PRO A 411 -9.32 -8.61 7.84
C PRO A 411 -8.28 -8.50 6.71
N THR A 412 -8.12 -7.31 6.16
CA THR A 412 -7.29 -7.04 4.98
C THR A 412 -6.12 -6.13 5.32
N PHE A 413 -6.30 -4.81 5.24
CA PHE A 413 -5.22 -3.85 5.39
C PHE A 413 -4.91 -3.52 6.86
N PHE A 414 -3.60 -3.42 7.20
CA PHE A 414 -3.10 -2.97 8.50
C PHE A 414 -1.80 -2.16 8.37
N TYR A 415 -1.33 -1.56 9.44
CA TYR A 415 -0.03 -0.90 9.51
C TYR A 415 0.98 -1.74 10.30
N GLU A 416 2.23 -1.69 9.87
CA GLU A 416 3.40 -2.08 10.66
C GLU A 416 4.12 -0.82 11.14
N PHE A 417 4.64 -0.85 12.37
CA PHE A 417 5.55 0.16 12.88
C PHE A 417 6.90 -0.50 13.13
N ILE A 418 7.97 0.09 12.60
CA ILE A 418 9.29 -0.50 12.61
C ILE A 418 10.35 0.51 13.04
N GLN A 419 11.24 0.10 13.94
CA GLN A 419 12.45 0.85 14.30
C GLN A 419 13.66 0.00 14.00
N ARG A 420 14.63 0.55 13.26
CA ARG A 420 15.84 -0.14 12.83
C ARG A 420 17.07 0.40 13.54
N HIS A 421 17.80 -0.49 14.17
CA HIS A 421 19.13 -0.24 14.72
C HIS A 421 20.18 -0.90 13.82
N ASN A 422 20.49 -0.27 12.68
CA ASN A 422 21.42 -0.74 11.67
C ASN A 422 21.11 -2.15 11.10
N HIS A 423 19.88 -2.61 11.19
CA HIS A 423 19.45 -3.93 10.76
C HIS A 423 18.55 -3.82 9.52
N ASP A 424 18.97 -4.42 8.40
CA ASP A 424 18.26 -4.34 7.13
C ASP A 424 17.26 -5.49 6.89
N GLY A 425 17.19 -6.46 7.80
CA GLY A 425 16.28 -7.62 7.69
C GLY A 425 14.80 -7.28 7.85
N PHE A 426 13.97 -8.30 7.72
CA PHE A 426 12.51 -8.23 7.79
C PHE A 426 11.92 -9.05 8.95
N GLY A 427 12.71 -9.35 9.99
CA GLY A 427 12.20 -10.00 11.19
C GLY A 427 12.08 -11.52 11.08
N LYS A 428 13.04 -12.23 10.49
CA LYS A 428 13.04 -13.71 10.46
C LYS A 428 12.81 -14.31 11.85
N GLY A 429 13.42 -13.74 12.88
CA GLY A 429 13.28 -14.18 14.27
C GLY A 429 11.96 -13.81 14.94
N THR A 430 11.13 -12.96 14.31
CA THR A 430 9.82 -12.52 14.84
C THR A 430 8.64 -13.25 14.22
N PHE A 431 8.80 -13.86 13.03
CA PHE A 431 7.70 -14.45 12.26
C PHE A 431 6.85 -15.44 13.06
N LYS A 432 7.47 -16.33 13.82
CA LYS A 432 6.73 -17.30 14.63
C LYS A 432 5.80 -16.61 15.62
N GLY A 433 6.28 -15.63 16.37
CA GLY A 433 5.47 -14.87 17.34
C GLY A 433 4.35 -14.06 16.67
N LEU A 434 4.62 -13.48 15.50
CA LEU A 434 3.62 -12.79 14.71
C LEU A 434 2.53 -13.74 14.21
N PHE A 435 2.90 -14.89 13.64
CA PHE A 435 1.92 -15.86 13.10
C PHE A 435 1.06 -16.47 14.18
N GLU A 436 1.63 -16.87 15.31
CA GLU A 436 0.85 -17.33 16.47
C GLU A 436 -0.15 -16.26 16.95
N SER A 437 0.20 -14.98 16.83
CA SER A 437 -0.71 -13.87 17.14
C SER A 437 -1.83 -13.76 16.13
N ILE A 438 -1.52 -13.84 14.85
CA ILE A 438 -2.52 -13.76 13.77
C ILE A 438 -3.44 -15.00 13.77
N GLU A 439 -2.90 -16.19 14.00
CA GLU A 439 -3.68 -17.43 14.14
C GLU A 439 -4.75 -17.29 15.23
N ARG A 440 -4.41 -16.71 16.39
CA ARG A 440 -5.41 -16.43 17.45
C ARG A 440 -6.51 -15.48 16.99
N GLU A 441 -6.16 -14.43 16.25
CA GLU A 441 -7.17 -13.51 15.70
C GLU A 441 -8.05 -14.21 14.64
N GLN A 442 -7.48 -15.11 13.82
CA GLN A 442 -8.23 -15.93 12.86
C GLN A 442 -9.16 -16.92 13.57
N GLU A 443 -8.72 -17.55 14.67
CA GLU A 443 -9.55 -18.40 15.51
C GLU A 443 -10.75 -17.64 16.07
N LEU A 444 -10.52 -16.44 16.60
CA LEU A 444 -11.59 -15.59 17.15
C LEU A 444 -12.61 -15.17 16.09
N ARG A 445 -12.17 -14.97 14.84
CA ARG A 445 -13.04 -14.67 13.70
C ARG A 445 -13.69 -15.91 13.08
N GLY A 446 -13.23 -17.12 13.42
CA GLY A 446 -13.68 -18.37 12.80
C GLY A 446 -13.17 -18.58 11.37
N THR A 447 -12.07 -17.91 10.99
CA THR A 447 -11.49 -17.96 9.64
C THR A 447 -10.26 -18.87 9.53
N LEU A 448 -9.76 -19.41 10.64
CA LEU A 448 -8.68 -20.40 10.67
C LEU A 448 -9.22 -21.80 10.25
N GLY A 449 -9.32 -22.04 8.96
CA GLY A 449 -9.81 -23.28 8.36
C GLY A 449 -8.69 -24.19 7.86
N THR A 450 -9.05 -25.27 7.17
CA THR A 450 -8.10 -26.13 6.43
C THR A 450 -7.59 -25.41 5.19
N ALA A 451 -6.29 -25.52 4.92
CA ALA A 451 -5.68 -24.91 3.74
C ALA A 451 -6.23 -25.52 2.44
N ASP A 452 -6.48 -24.68 1.44
CA ASP A 452 -7.01 -25.10 0.15
C ASP A 452 -5.86 -25.53 -0.79
N HIS A 453 -5.41 -26.79 -0.63
CA HIS A 453 -4.27 -27.34 -1.39
C HIS A 453 -4.59 -27.64 -2.86
N GLU A 454 -5.87 -27.66 -3.27
CA GLU A 454 -6.24 -27.91 -4.67
C GLU A 454 -5.78 -26.77 -5.59
N LEU A 455 -5.76 -25.53 -5.10
CA LEU A 455 -5.25 -24.37 -5.84
C LEU A 455 -3.72 -24.40 -6.03
N ALA A 456 -2.99 -25.15 -5.19
CA ALA A 456 -1.53 -25.26 -5.27
C ALA A 456 -1.05 -26.21 -6.39
N THR A 457 -1.95 -27.03 -6.94
CA THR A 457 -1.61 -28.07 -7.93
C THR A 457 -2.10 -27.77 -9.35
N SER A 458 -2.93 -26.75 -9.52
CA SER A 458 -3.48 -26.34 -10.82
C SER A 458 -2.67 -25.18 -11.41
N ASN A 459 -1.47 -25.46 -11.91
CA ASN A 459 -0.80 -24.68 -12.99
C ASN A 459 0.38 -25.47 -13.54
#